data_d5486c129837e2ede44d0646540689aa
#
_entry.id   d5486c129837e2ede44d0646540689aa
#
_cell.length_a   1.000
_cell.length_b   1.000
_cell.length_c   1.000
_cell.angle_alpha   90.00
_cell.angle_beta   90.00
_cell.angle_gamma   90.00
#
_symmetry.space_group_name_H-M   'P 1'
#
loop_
_entity.id
_entity.type
_entity.pdbx_description
1 polymer ?
#
loop_
_entity_poly.entity_id
_entity_poly.type
_entity_poly.pdbx_seq_one_letter_code
_entity_poly.pdbx_strand_id
1 'polypeptide(L)'
;TDCGKVCFAAVCDGMGGLRKGELASATLIRDFSDWFDSEFPEILYEGLDTIVLRKSWERVVSICAKELERYSSDNQVRMGTTAAVLLLAQHRYFILNIGDSRVYELTDRVWQMTKDQTFIQREMDMGRMTPEEARKDSRRNVLLQCVGASDFINPEFLTGQMAENAVYMLCSDGFRHVITPEEIFNRLNPVNMQDEE
;
A
#
# COMPACT_ATOMS: atom_id res chain seq x y z
N THR A 1 22.47 17.70 -11.85
CA THR A 1 22.04 16.32 -12.18
C THR A 1 20.53 16.30 -12.24
N ASP A 2 19.99 16.01 -13.43
CA ASP A 2 18.55 15.88 -13.63
C ASP A 2 18.09 14.60 -12.92
N CYS A 3 17.57 14.73 -11.69
CA CYS A 3 17.09 13.58 -10.90
C CYS A 3 15.81 12.95 -11.48
N GLY A 4 15.32 13.44 -12.63
CA GLY A 4 14.09 13.00 -13.25
C GLY A 4 12.84 13.41 -12.45
N LYS A 5 11.68 13.00 -12.94
CA LYS A 5 10.41 13.17 -12.20
C LYS A 5 10.32 12.08 -11.12
N VAL A 6 9.93 12.48 -9.92
CA VAL A 6 9.64 11.59 -8.80
C VAL A 6 8.13 11.64 -8.52
N CYS A 7 7.53 10.49 -8.31
CA CYS A 7 6.14 10.39 -7.83
C CYS A 7 6.10 9.54 -6.57
N PHE A 8 5.50 10.09 -5.51
CA PHE A 8 5.25 9.37 -4.27
C PHE A 8 3.76 9.37 -3.99
N ALA A 9 3.20 8.19 -3.72
CA ALA A 9 1.78 8.00 -3.44
C ALA A 9 1.58 6.98 -2.34
N ALA A 10 0.58 7.19 -1.49
CA ALA A 10 0.20 6.24 -0.46
C ALA A 10 -1.33 6.18 -0.30
N VAL A 11 -1.85 4.97 -0.10
CA VAL A 11 -3.23 4.71 0.31
C VAL A 11 -3.21 3.92 1.60
N CYS A 12 -3.88 4.46 2.61
CA CYS A 12 -4.01 3.86 3.93
C CYS A 12 -5.48 3.75 4.28
N ASP A 13 -5.97 2.54 4.52
CA ASP A 13 -7.35 2.26 4.90
C ASP A 13 -7.44 1.97 6.40
N GLY A 14 -8.13 2.85 7.10
CA GLY A 14 -8.20 2.84 8.55
C GLY A 14 -9.29 1.93 9.10
N MET A 15 -8.95 1.07 10.06
CA MET A 15 -9.84 0.13 10.74
C MET A 15 -10.02 0.46 12.23
N GLY A 16 -11.17 0.08 12.81
CA GLY A 16 -11.47 0.34 14.23
C GLY A 16 -12.68 1.24 14.47
N GLY A 17 -13.54 1.42 13.47
CA GLY A 17 -14.69 2.32 13.46
C GLY A 17 -14.31 3.74 13.04
N LEU A 18 -15.28 4.53 12.54
CA LEU A 18 -15.08 5.74 11.75
C LEU A 18 -13.93 6.66 12.24
N ARG A 19 -14.05 7.24 13.42
CA ARG A 19 -13.05 8.22 13.92
C ARG A 19 -11.69 7.61 14.26
N LYS A 20 -11.64 6.34 14.62
CA LYS A 20 -10.40 5.66 15.05
C LYS A 20 -9.60 5.18 13.86
N GLY A 21 -10.29 4.67 12.84
CA GLY A 21 -9.69 4.33 11.56
C GLY A 21 -9.10 5.56 10.87
N GLU A 22 -9.85 6.66 10.81
CA GLU A 22 -9.37 7.94 10.27
C GLU A 22 -8.09 8.43 10.94
N LEU A 23 -8.02 8.36 12.29
CA LEU A 23 -6.82 8.75 13.02
C LEU A 23 -5.63 7.87 12.65
N ALA A 24 -5.81 6.54 12.58
CA ALA A 24 -4.73 5.62 12.25
C ALA A 24 -4.18 5.85 10.84
N SER A 25 -5.05 5.96 9.83
CA SER A 25 -4.64 6.22 8.46
C SER A 25 -4.01 7.60 8.28
N ALA A 26 -4.58 8.65 8.90
CA ALA A 26 -4.04 10.00 8.84
C ALA A 26 -2.64 10.10 9.50
N THR A 27 -2.43 9.39 10.62
CA THR A 27 -1.12 9.35 11.29
C THR A 27 -0.06 8.76 10.36
N LEU A 28 -0.33 7.62 9.75
CA LEU A 28 0.64 6.97 8.84
C LEU A 28 0.90 7.79 7.58
N ILE A 29 -0.12 8.42 6.99
CA ILE A 29 0.04 9.31 5.84
C ILE A 29 0.91 10.52 6.21
N ARG A 30 0.69 11.14 7.36
CA ARG A 30 1.53 12.24 7.87
C ARG A 30 2.98 11.80 8.02
N ASP A 31 3.23 10.65 8.65
CA ASP A 31 4.58 10.17 8.89
C ASP A 31 5.32 9.86 7.59
N PHE A 32 4.64 9.33 6.57
CA PHE A 32 5.22 9.16 5.24
C PHE A 32 5.44 10.47 4.49
N SER A 33 4.55 11.46 4.65
CA SER A 33 4.74 12.81 4.09
C SER A 33 5.96 13.48 4.70
N ASP A 34 6.10 13.45 6.02
CA ASP A 34 7.24 14.01 6.73
C ASP A 34 8.55 13.32 6.32
N TRP A 35 8.54 12.00 6.15
CA TRP A 35 9.67 11.25 5.63
C TRP A 35 10.04 11.69 4.20
N PHE A 36 9.04 11.82 3.32
CA PHE A 36 9.27 12.21 1.93
C PHE A 36 9.88 13.61 1.81
N ASP A 37 9.44 14.55 2.65
CA ASP A 37 9.92 15.92 2.64
C ASP A 37 11.29 16.07 3.31
N SER A 38 11.61 15.26 4.32
CA SER A 38 12.80 15.47 5.16
C SER A 38 13.95 14.50 4.85
N GLU A 39 13.68 13.22 4.58
CA GLU A 39 14.72 12.19 4.47
C GLU A 39 14.93 11.70 3.03
N PHE A 40 13.85 11.60 2.26
CA PHE A 40 13.94 11.10 0.89
C PHE A 40 14.89 11.90 -0.01
N PRO A 41 15.00 13.25 0.07
CA PRO A 41 15.93 14.01 -0.75
C PRO A 41 17.40 13.58 -0.57
N GLU A 42 17.81 13.22 0.64
CA GLU A 42 19.16 12.71 0.92
C GLU A 42 19.36 11.31 0.34
N ILE A 43 18.39 10.41 0.54
CA ILE A 43 18.41 9.05 -0.03
C ILE A 43 18.49 9.09 -1.56
N LEU A 44 17.76 10.02 -2.18
CA LEU A 44 17.78 10.22 -3.64
C LEU A 44 19.15 10.77 -4.11
N TYR A 45 19.71 11.72 -3.38
CA TYR A 45 21.02 12.32 -3.67
C TYR A 45 22.14 11.28 -3.56
N GLU A 46 22.09 10.38 -2.60
CA GLU A 46 23.04 9.28 -2.40
C GLU A 46 22.88 8.12 -3.38
N GLY A 47 21.95 8.21 -4.34
CA GLY A 47 21.80 7.24 -5.43
C GLY A 47 20.66 6.24 -5.23
N LEU A 48 19.73 6.50 -4.32
CA LEU A 48 18.50 5.70 -4.11
C LEU A 48 18.78 4.22 -3.84
N ASP A 49 19.61 3.95 -2.82
CA ASP A 49 19.90 2.58 -2.39
C ASP A 49 18.63 1.88 -1.88
N THR A 50 18.33 0.71 -2.44
CA THR A 50 17.12 -0.05 -2.14
C THR A 50 17.04 -0.50 -0.67
N ILE A 51 18.19 -0.84 -0.06
CA ILE A 51 18.23 -1.32 1.32
C ILE A 51 18.02 -0.15 2.28
N VAL A 52 18.61 1.00 1.97
CA VAL A 52 18.43 2.23 2.76
C VAL A 52 16.97 2.68 2.70
N LEU A 53 16.38 2.72 1.49
CA LEU A 53 14.99 3.09 1.29
C LEU A 53 14.03 2.15 2.06
N ARG A 54 14.21 0.84 1.91
CA ARG A 54 13.41 -0.16 2.62
C ARG A 54 13.47 0.03 4.14
N LYS A 55 14.66 0.16 4.68
CA LYS A 55 14.85 0.35 6.14
C LYS A 55 14.23 1.65 6.64
N SER A 56 14.31 2.74 5.85
CA SER A 56 13.67 4.00 6.22
C SER A 56 12.15 3.87 6.29
N TRP A 57 11.52 3.18 5.33
CA TRP A 57 10.07 2.93 5.35
C TRP A 57 9.65 1.98 6.47
N GLU A 58 10.40 0.90 6.72
CA GLU A 58 10.14 0.00 7.85
C GLU A 58 10.23 0.76 9.19
N ARG A 59 11.13 1.74 9.29
CA ARG A 59 11.25 2.62 10.47
C ARG A 59 10.02 3.54 10.60
N VAL A 60 9.56 4.18 9.53
CA VAL A 60 8.32 4.98 9.53
C VAL A 60 7.15 4.15 10.04
N VAL A 61 6.93 2.97 9.48
CA VAL A 61 5.88 2.04 9.92
C VAL A 61 6.03 1.67 11.40
N SER A 62 7.24 1.38 11.85
CA SER A 62 7.49 1.00 13.26
C SER A 62 7.22 2.15 14.23
N ILE A 63 7.55 3.38 13.87
CA ILE A 63 7.27 4.57 14.69
C ILE A 63 5.76 4.78 14.79
N CYS A 64 5.07 4.80 13.65
CA CYS A 64 3.62 4.94 13.60
C CYS A 64 2.89 3.84 14.40
N ALA A 65 3.31 2.57 14.23
CA ALA A 65 2.71 1.45 14.97
C ALA A 65 2.77 1.65 16.48
N LYS A 66 3.93 2.09 17.00
CA LYS A 66 4.11 2.38 18.43
C LYS A 66 3.26 3.57 18.92
N GLU A 67 3.13 4.62 18.10
CA GLU A 67 2.27 5.77 18.41
C GLU A 67 0.81 5.34 18.52
N LEU A 68 0.33 4.55 17.55
CA LEU A 68 -1.04 4.04 17.53
C LEU A 68 -1.31 3.03 18.67
N GLU A 69 -0.35 2.16 19.00
CA GLU A 69 -0.44 1.23 20.11
C GLU A 69 -0.56 1.97 21.45
N ARG A 70 0.28 2.98 21.67
CA ARG A 70 0.21 3.83 22.85
C ARG A 70 -1.15 4.51 22.97
N TYR A 71 -1.59 5.17 21.89
CA TYR A 71 -2.90 5.82 21.87
C TYR A 71 -4.05 4.84 22.15
N SER A 72 -3.97 3.62 21.56
CA SER A 72 -4.94 2.55 21.76
C SER A 72 -5.01 2.12 23.23
N SER A 73 -3.86 1.97 23.89
CA SER A 73 -3.77 1.61 25.32
C SER A 73 -4.32 2.69 26.21
N ASP A 74 -3.92 3.94 25.99
CA ASP A 74 -4.33 5.09 26.82
C ASP A 74 -5.85 5.36 26.73
N ASN A 75 -6.46 5.05 25.59
CA ASN A 75 -7.89 5.31 25.32
C ASN A 75 -8.76 4.07 25.35
N GLN A 76 -8.21 2.90 25.65
CA GLN A 76 -8.93 1.59 25.65
C GLN A 76 -9.67 1.33 24.33
N VAL A 77 -9.02 1.62 23.22
CA VAL A 77 -9.56 1.42 21.87
C VAL A 77 -8.65 0.50 21.07
N ARG A 78 -9.17 -0.08 20.00
CA ARG A 78 -8.37 -0.82 19.02
C ARG A 78 -8.49 -0.11 17.68
N MET A 79 -7.36 0.24 17.08
CA MET A 79 -7.30 0.89 15.78
C MET A 79 -6.07 0.42 15.01
N GLY A 80 -6.16 0.50 13.71
CA GLY A 80 -5.04 0.22 12.83
C GLY A 80 -5.33 0.72 11.42
N THR A 81 -4.36 0.55 10.54
CA THR A 81 -4.49 0.94 9.15
C THR A 81 -3.70 0.00 8.23
N THR A 82 -4.18 -0.18 7.01
CA THR A 82 -3.38 -0.75 5.91
C THR A 82 -2.35 0.27 5.44
N ALA A 83 -1.40 -0.16 4.62
CA ALA A 83 -0.50 0.70 3.89
C ALA A 83 -0.21 0.13 2.50
N ALA A 84 -0.55 0.85 1.46
CA ALA A 84 -0.05 0.63 0.10
C ALA A 84 0.72 1.89 -0.31
N VAL A 85 2.04 1.80 -0.37
CA VAL A 85 2.95 2.93 -0.63
C VAL A 85 3.70 2.67 -1.92
N LEU A 86 3.76 3.66 -2.80
CA LEU A 86 4.45 3.60 -4.08
C LEU A 86 5.38 4.81 -4.23
N LEU A 87 6.63 4.54 -4.59
CA LEU A 87 7.59 5.53 -5.07
C LEU A 87 8.02 5.16 -6.49
N LEU A 88 7.90 6.10 -7.40
CA LEU A 88 8.45 6.04 -8.75
C LEU A 88 9.60 7.04 -8.86
N ALA A 89 10.81 6.56 -9.10
CA ALA A 89 12.01 7.38 -9.23
C ALA A 89 13.08 6.65 -10.04
N GLN A 90 13.84 7.37 -10.86
CA GLN A 90 14.96 6.84 -11.65
C GLN A 90 14.58 5.60 -12.49
N HIS A 91 13.41 5.63 -13.16
CA HIS A 91 12.86 4.51 -13.95
C HIS A 91 12.61 3.22 -13.15
N ARG A 92 12.52 3.32 -11.83
CA ARG A 92 12.24 2.21 -10.92
C ARG A 92 10.99 2.47 -10.11
N TYR A 93 10.29 1.39 -9.76
CA TYR A 93 9.25 1.42 -8.74
C TYR A 93 9.74 0.79 -7.44
N PHE A 94 9.22 1.29 -6.33
CA PHE A 94 9.38 0.74 -4.99
C PHE A 94 8.00 0.73 -4.33
N ILE A 95 7.63 -0.41 -3.78
CA ILE A 95 6.32 -0.60 -3.16
C ILE A 95 6.52 -1.18 -1.77
N LEU A 96 5.80 -0.63 -0.78
CA LEU A 96 5.61 -1.24 0.53
C LEU A 96 4.13 -1.55 0.70
N ASN A 97 3.81 -2.78 1.13
CA ASN A 97 2.43 -3.20 1.35
C ASN A 97 2.24 -3.85 2.72
N ILE A 98 1.19 -3.41 3.43
CA ILE A 98 0.69 -3.98 4.68
C ILE A 98 -0.84 -4.01 4.59
N GLY A 99 -1.43 -5.20 4.70
CA GLY A 99 -2.87 -5.38 4.63
C GLY A 99 -3.37 -5.75 3.24
N ASP A 100 -4.50 -5.20 2.82
CA ASP A 100 -5.20 -5.57 1.58
C ASP A 100 -5.55 -4.39 0.68
N SER A 101 -5.01 -3.20 0.96
CA SER A 101 -4.91 -2.13 -0.04
C SER A 101 -3.94 -2.55 -1.14
N ARG A 102 -4.21 -2.15 -2.37
CA ARG A 102 -3.49 -2.71 -3.52
C ARG A 102 -2.79 -1.65 -4.35
N VAL A 103 -1.68 -2.05 -4.97
CA VAL A 103 -1.03 -1.35 -6.07
C VAL A 103 -1.18 -2.19 -7.32
N TYR A 104 -1.63 -1.54 -8.40
CA TYR A 104 -1.74 -2.12 -9.73
C TYR A 104 -0.81 -1.40 -10.70
N GLU A 105 -0.27 -2.16 -11.66
CA GLU A 105 0.37 -1.66 -12.86
C GLU A 105 -0.52 -1.96 -14.07
N LEU A 106 -0.79 -0.97 -14.89
CA LEU A 106 -1.56 -1.08 -16.11
C LEU A 106 -0.65 -0.83 -17.31
N THR A 107 -0.55 -1.81 -18.18
CA THR A 107 0.17 -1.74 -19.46
C THR A 107 -0.77 -2.20 -20.57
N ASP A 108 -0.59 -3.41 -21.11
CA ASP A 108 -1.53 -4.12 -21.99
C ASP A 108 -2.66 -4.82 -21.22
N ARG A 109 -2.53 -4.88 -19.90
CA ARG A 109 -3.49 -5.46 -18.95
C ARG A 109 -3.31 -4.88 -17.55
N VAL A 110 -4.21 -5.24 -16.65
CA VAL A 110 -4.11 -4.89 -15.22
C VAL A 110 -3.33 -5.96 -14.47
N TRP A 111 -2.23 -5.57 -13.87
CA TRP A 111 -1.43 -6.40 -12.98
C TRP A 111 -1.60 -5.96 -11.54
N GLN A 112 -2.06 -6.84 -10.67
CA GLN A 112 -1.98 -6.60 -9.23
C GLN A 112 -0.55 -6.88 -8.77
N MET A 113 0.17 -5.85 -8.35
CA MET A 113 1.56 -5.96 -7.92
C MET A 113 1.69 -6.44 -6.47
N THR A 114 0.79 -6.02 -5.60
CA THR A 114 0.77 -6.39 -4.18
C THR A 114 -0.11 -7.61 -3.94
N LYS A 115 0.21 -8.38 -2.90
CA LYS A 115 -0.59 -9.52 -2.48
C LYS A 115 -1.39 -9.18 -1.23
N ASP A 116 -2.70 -9.50 -1.23
CA ASP A 116 -3.55 -9.26 -0.07
C ASP A 116 -3.07 -10.08 1.14
N GLN A 117 -2.87 -9.43 2.25
CA GLN A 117 -2.49 -10.05 3.52
C GLN A 117 -3.72 -10.32 4.36
N THR A 118 -4.63 -11.15 3.83
CA THR A 118 -5.89 -11.54 4.46
C THR A 118 -5.92 -13.01 4.82
N PHE A 119 -6.80 -13.37 5.76
CA PHE A 119 -7.04 -14.76 6.12
C PHE A 119 -7.41 -15.61 4.89
N ILE A 120 -8.35 -15.14 4.07
CA ILE A 120 -8.80 -15.90 2.88
C ILE A 120 -7.69 -16.06 1.84
N GLN A 121 -6.86 -15.04 1.62
CA GLN A 121 -5.75 -15.15 0.69
C GLN A 121 -4.76 -16.22 1.14
N ARG A 122 -4.43 -16.27 2.42
CA ARG A 122 -3.59 -17.33 2.99
C ARG A 122 -4.20 -18.72 2.82
N GLU A 123 -5.51 -18.88 3.05
CA GLU A 123 -6.19 -20.17 2.88
C GLU A 123 -6.20 -20.62 1.40
N MET A 124 -6.38 -19.68 0.46
CA MET A 124 -6.25 -19.96 -0.98
C MET A 124 -4.83 -20.37 -1.36
N ASP A 125 -3.81 -19.67 -0.86
CA ASP A 125 -2.40 -19.99 -1.12
C ASP A 125 -2.00 -21.38 -0.63
N MET A 126 -2.60 -21.82 0.47
CA MET A 126 -2.41 -23.16 1.03
C MET A 126 -3.28 -24.24 0.36
N GLY A 127 -4.06 -23.87 -0.66
CA GLY A 127 -4.98 -24.78 -1.34
C GLY A 127 -6.13 -25.28 -0.48
N ARG A 128 -6.46 -24.59 0.62
CA ARG A 128 -7.54 -24.95 1.55
C ARG A 128 -8.86 -24.26 1.26
N MET A 129 -8.86 -23.33 0.32
CA MET A 129 -10.05 -22.57 -0.07
C MET A 129 -9.98 -22.24 -1.56
N THR A 130 -11.10 -22.40 -2.27
CA THR A 130 -11.24 -21.96 -3.66
C THR A 130 -11.60 -20.46 -3.73
N PRO A 131 -11.40 -19.80 -4.88
CA PRO A 131 -11.81 -18.40 -5.07
C PRO A 131 -13.32 -18.19 -4.87
N GLU A 132 -14.16 -19.16 -5.22
CA GLU A 132 -15.61 -19.10 -5.02
C GLU A 132 -16.00 -19.17 -3.53
N GLU A 133 -15.36 -20.02 -2.77
CA GLU A 133 -15.52 -20.11 -1.32
C GLU A 133 -15.06 -18.82 -0.64
N ALA A 134 -13.89 -18.31 -1.03
CA ALA A 134 -13.32 -17.07 -0.51
C ALA A 134 -14.27 -15.86 -0.64
N ARG A 135 -14.95 -15.74 -1.78
CA ARG A 135 -15.92 -14.64 -2.01
C ARG A 135 -17.11 -14.66 -1.08
N LYS A 136 -17.49 -15.84 -0.57
CA LYS A 136 -18.67 -16.07 0.29
C LYS A 136 -18.30 -16.16 1.77
N ASP A 137 -17.01 -16.27 2.10
CA ASP A 137 -16.55 -16.44 3.47
C ASP A 137 -16.75 -15.14 4.28
N SER A 138 -17.35 -15.26 5.46
CA SER A 138 -17.58 -14.11 6.36
C SER A 138 -16.29 -13.46 6.86
N ARG A 139 -15.15 -14.16 6.76
CA ARG A 139 -13.82 -13.70 7.17
C ARG A 139 -13.05 -13.03 6.04
N ARG A 140 -13.69 -12.70 4.92
CA ARG A 140 -13.02 -12.12 3.75
C ARG A 140 -12.27 -10.81 4.04
N ASN A 141 -12.71 -10.05 5.05
CA ASN A 141 -12.10 -8.79 5.46
C ASN A 141 -11.17 -8.95 6.69
N VAL A 142 -10.84 -10.19 7.09
CA VAL A 142 -9.93 -10.42 8.23
C VAL A 142 -8.49 -10.27 7.76
N LEU A 143 -7.85 -9.18 8.16
CA LEU A 143 -6.44 -8.90 7.90
C LEU A 143 -5.54 -9.80 8.76
N LEU A 144 -4.42 -10.24 8.19
CA LEU A 144 -3.35 -10.94 8.90
C LEU A 144 -2.43 -9.98 9.64
N GLN A 145 -2.29 -8.76 9.11
CA GLN A 145 -1.51 -7.70 9.73
C GLN A 145 -2.01 -6.32 9.31
N CYS A 146 -1.83 -5.35 10.19
CA CYS A 146 -2.09 -3.93 9.97
C CYS A 146 -1.22 -3.09 10.90
N VAL A 147 -0.99 -1.84 10.57
CA VAL A 147 -0.20 -0.91 11.40
C VAL A 147 -1.06 -0.48 12.59
N GLY A 148 -0.55 -0.64 13.80
CA GLY A 148 -1.17 -0.19 15.07
C GLY A 148 -2.01 -1.23 15.81
N ALA A 149 -2.45 -2.34 15.16
CA ALA A 149 -3.25 -3.37 15.83
C ALA A 149 -2.69 -4.79 15.71
N SER A 150 -1.53 -4.96 15.08
CA SER A 150 -0.82 -6.24 14.98
C SER A 150 0.42 -6.23 15.85
N ASP A 151 0.61 -7.31 16.63
CA ASP A 151 1.80 -7.49 17.48
C ASP A 151 3.09 -7.62 16.67
N PHE A 152 2.97 -8.12 15.45
CA PHE A 152 4.08 -8.27 14.51
C PHE A 152 3.68 -7.79 13.13
N ILE A 153 4.53 -6.94 12.53
CA ILE A 153 4.35 -6.41 11.19
C ILE A 153 5.56 -6.80 10.35
N ASN A 154 5.31 -7.47 9.23
CA ASN A 154 6.30 -7.82 8.22
C ASN A 154 5.86 -7.24 6.87
N PRO A 155 6.22 -6.00 6.56
CA PRO A 155 5.83 -5.37 5.30
C PRO A 155 6.34 -6.15 4.09
N GLU A 156 5.49 -6.34 3.09
CA GLU A 156 5.97 -6.74 1.77
C GLU A 156 6.68 -5.55 1.13
N PHE A 157 7.88 -5.77 0.59
CA PHE A 157 8.63 -4.75 -0.13
C PHE A 157 8.99 -5.26 -1.52
N LEU A 158 8.54 -4.55 -2.55
CA LEU A 158 8.75 -4.88 -3.94
C LEU A 158 9.51 -3.75 -4.65
N THR A 159 10.36 -4.10 -5.60
CA THR A 159 11.05 -3.12 -6.46
C THR A 159 11.36 -3.73 -7.82
N GLY A 160 11.38 -2.91 -8.84
CA GLY A 160 11.70 -3.32 -10.20
C GLY A 160 11.84 -2.12 -11.13
N GLN A 161 11.98 -2.40 -12.41
CA GLN A 161 11.98 -1.39 -13.45
C GLN A 161 10.53 -1.00 -13.80
N MET A 162 10.29 0.27 -14.02
CA MET A 162 9.00 0.74 -14.53
C MET A 162 8.84 0.26 -15.99
N ALA A 163 7.66 -0.25 -16.32
CA ALA A 163 7.33 -0.51 -17.71
C ALA A 163 7.12 0.84 -18.45
N GLU A 164 7.48 0.85 -19.73
CA GLU A 164 7.22 2.03 -20.57
C GLU A 164 5.71 2.30 -20.68
N ASN A 165 5.34 3.56 -20.55
CA ASN A 165 3.95 4.01 -20.61
C ASN A 165 3.01 3.32 -19.60
N ALA A 166 3.53 2.82 -18.47
CA ALA A 166 2.69 2.22 -17.44
C ALA A 166 1.91 3.27 -16.66
N VAL A 167 0.68 2.93 -16.31
CA VAL A 167 -0.12 3.65 -15.33
C VAL A 167 -0.12 2.87 -14.02
N TYR A 168 0.13 3.54 -12.91
CA TYR A 168 0.07 2.93 -11.59
C TYR A 168 -1.16 3.42 -10.84
N MET A 169 -1.90 2.49 -10.25
CA MET A 169 -3.10 2.79 -9.48
C MET A 169 -3.01 2.17 -8.08
N LEU A 170 -3.33 2.98 -7.07
CA LEU A 170 -3.46 2.53 -5.70
C LEU A 170 -4.94 2.59 -5.28
N CYS A 171 -5.41 1.59 -4.55
CA CYS A 171 -6.77 1.61 -4.02
C CYS A 171 -6.91 0.82 -2.71
N SER A 172 -7.92 1.20 -1.91
CA SER A 172 -8.40 0.40 -0.78
C SER A 172 -9.39 -0.68 -1.22
N ASP A 173 -9.83 -1.50 -0.27
CA ASP A 173 -10.80 -2.58 -0.50
C ASP A 173 -12.17 -2.06 -0.96
N GLY A 174 -12.60 -0.90 -0.45
CA GLY A 174 -13.86 -0.27 -0.83
C GLY A 174 -13.99 -0.01 -2.33
N PHE A 175 -12.91 0.43 -2.98
CA PHE A 175 -12.89 0.65 -4.42
C PHE A 175 -13.00 -0.67 -5.20
N ARG A 176 -12.19 -1.67 -4.86
CA ARG A 176 -12.13 -2.94 -5.59
C ARG A 176 -13.39 -3.82 -5.46
N HIS A 177 -14.25 -3.54 -4.48
CA HIS A 177 -15.52 -4.24 -4.34
C HIS A 177 -16.61 -3.77 -5.33
N VAL A 178 -16.44 -2.59 -5.91
CA VAL A 178 -17.44 -1.97 -6.81
C VAL A 178 -16.99 -1.85 -8.25
N ILE A 179 -15.71 -2.09 -8.54
CA ILE A 179 -15.16 -1.99 -9.89
C ILE A 179 -14.38 -3.26 -10.25
N THR A 180 -14.54 -3.71 -11.48
CA THR A 180 -13.84 -4.89 -11.99
C THR A 180 -12.49 -4.53 -12.62
N PRO A 181 -11.53 -5.48 -12.71
CA PRO A 181 -10.28 -5.24 -13.43
C PRO A 181 -10.49 -4.81 -14.90
N GLU A 182 -11.54 -5.31 -15.56
CA GLU A 182 -11.88 -4.92 -16.92
C GLU A 182 -12.33 -3.46 -17.00
N GLU A 183 -13.16 -3.01 -16.05
CA GLU A 183 -13.58 -1.61 -15.97
C GLU A 183 -12.41 -0.68 -15.65
N ILE A 184 -11.49 -1.11 -14.77
CA ILE A 184 -10.24 -0.39 -14.48
C ILE A 184 -9.44 -0.23 -15.77
N PHE A 185 -9.21 -1.32 -16.51
CA PHE A 185 -8.44 -1.29 -17.75
C PHE A 185 -9.06 -0.39 -18.80
N ASN A 186 -10.38 -0.51 -19.02
CA ASN A 186 -11.08 0.27 -20.01
C ASN A 186 -11.04 1.78 -19.77
N ARG A 187 -10.87 2.21 -18.51
CA ARG A 187 -10.82 3.62 -18.14
C ARG A 187 -9.40 4.18 -17.99
N LEU A 188 -8.49 3.38 -17.42
CA LEU A 188 -7.17 3.83 -16.97
C LEU A 188 -6.02 3.21 -17.76
N ASN A 189 -6.27 2.58 -18.94
CA ASN A 189 -5.17 2.09 -19.76
C ASN A 189 -4.29 3.26 -20.26
N PRO A 190 -3.01 3.00 -20.58
CA PRO A 190 -2.07 4.06 -20.94
C PRO A 190 -2.51 4.93 -22.13
N VAL A 191 -3.29 4.38 -23.06
CA VAL A 191 -3.79 5.14 -24.23
C VAL A 191 -4.80 6.19 -23.78
N ASN A 192 -5.76 5.80 -22.94
CA ASN A 192 -6.79 6.71 -22.44
C ASN A 192 -6.21 7.80 -21.52
N MET A 193 -5.13 7.49 -20.78
CA MET A 193 -4.50 8.43 -19.86
C MET A 193 -3.54 9.41 -20.55
N GLN A 194 -3.22 9.23 -21.83
CA GLN A 194 -2.41 10.19 -22.62
C GLN A 194 -3.26 11.32 -23.21
N ASP A 195 -4.57 11.16 -23.29
CA ASP A 195 -5.48 12.13 -23.90
C ASP A 195 -5.98 13.22 -22.92
N GLU A 196 -5.52 13.23 -21.67
CA GLU A 196 -5.93 14.18 -20.62
C GLU A 196 -4.89 15.28 -20.30
N GLU A 197 -4.09 15.72 -21.29
CA GLU A 197 -3.25 16.92 -21.18
C GLU A 197 -3.96 18.21 -21.65
#